data_0dec0b047c77f5fe732d50885b782603
#
_entry.id   0dec0b047c77f5fe732d50885b782603
#
_cell.length_a   1.000
_cell.length_b   1.000
_cell.length_c   1.000
_cell.angle_alpha   90.00
_cell.angle_beta   90.00
_cell.angle_gamma   90.00
#
_symmetry.space_group_name_H-M   'P 1'
#
loop_
_entity.id
_entity.type
_entity.pdbx_description
1 polymer ?
#
loop_
_entity_poly.entity_id
_entity_poly.type
_entity_poly.pdbx_seq_one_letter_code
_entity_poly.pdbx_strand_id
1 'polypeptide(L)'
;MDIGGFCVENRYRTGQLIYDKTGVENDDLKEWRELNARWYQFGTFTPLYRAHGQFPLREIYNIAPEDHPAYQTILYYNQLRYRLMPYIYSLAGKTYFDDYTIMRPLVMDYASDLAVRDNSTQYMFGPSMMIAPVYTYKATSREVYFPKGTDWYDLYTGKRYKGGQKQEVEAPFERMPIFAPSGGIL
;
A
#
# COMPACT_ATOMS: atom_id res chain seq x y z
N MET A 1 12.88 3.11 -3.78
CA MET A 1 11.59 2.75 -4.44
C MET A 1 11.02 4.03 -5.04
N ASP A 2 10.57 3.99 -6.25
CA ASP A 2 9.97 5.13 -6.94
C ASP A 2 8.48 4.87 -7.08
N ILE A 3 7.64 5.62 -6.35
CA ILE A 3 6.17 5.51 -6.42
C ILE A 3 5.73 5.80 -7.86
N GLY A 4 4.93 4.91 -8.44
CA GLY A 4 4.50 4.96 -9.82
C GLY A 4 5.49 4.33 -10.82
N GLY A 5 6.64 3.81 -10.34
CA GLY A 5 7.71 3.25 -11.17
C GLY A 5 8.54 4.31 -11.90
N PHE A 6 9.83 4.06 -12.14
CA PHE A 6 10.71 5.03 -12.80
C PHE A 6 10.41 5.17 -14.29
N CYS A 7 10.41 4.04 -15.02
CA CYS A 7 10.02 3.97 -16.43
C CYS A 7 8.60 3.43 -16.55
N VAL A 8 7.82 3.99 -17.47
CA VAL A 8 6.44 3.60 -17.70
C VAL A 8 6.18 3.34 -19.17
N GLU A 9 5.13 2.57 -19.44
CA GLU A 9 4.70 2.29 -20.80
C GLU A 9 4.28 3.56 -21.56
N ASN A 10 4.57 3.61 -22.86
CA ASN A 10 4.26 4.76 -23.68
C ASN A 10 2.76 5.08 -23.74
N ARG A 11 1.90 4.08 -23.56
CA ARG A 11 0.44 4.28 -23.54
C ARG A 11 -0.01 5.24 -22.43
N TYR A 12 0.61 5.20 -21.24
CA TYR A 12 0.31 6.13 -20.17
C TYR A 12 0.73 7.56 -20.49
N ARG A 13 1.90 7.71 -21.15
CA ARG A 13 2.36 9.01 -21.66
C ARG A 13 1.39 9.59 -22.68
N THR A 14 0.95 8.75 -23.62
CA THR A 14 -0.02 9.14 -24.66
C THR A 14 -1.36 9.50 -24.03
N GLY A 15 -1.84 8.72 -23.06
CA GLY A 15 -3.07 8.99 -22.33
C GLY A 15 -3.04 10.35 -21.63
N GLN A 16 -1.95 10.66 -20.91
CA GLN A 16 -1.76 11.95 -20.28
C GLN A 16 -1.76 13.11 -21.28
N LEU A 17 -1.01 13.00 -22.37
CA LEU A 17 -0.95 14.04 -23.40
C LEU A 17 -2.29 14.29 -24.10
N ILE A 18 -3.11 13.25 -24.27
CA ILE A 18 -4.48 13.39 -24.78
C ILE A 18 -5.33 14.18 -23.78
N TYR A 19 -5.27 13.81 -22.52
CA TYR A 19 -6.00 14.49 -21.46
C TYR A 19 -5.61 15.98 -21.34
N ASP A 20 -4.32 16.29 -21.37
CA ASP A 20 -3.80 17.66 -21.28
C ASP A 20 -4.33 18.55 -22.44
N LYS A 21 -4.60 17.95 -23.60
CA LYS A 21 -5.11 18.67 -24.77
C LYS A 21 -6.63 18.75 -24.84
N THR A 22 -7.33 17.75 -24.37
CA THR A 22 -8.76 17.54 -24.64
C THR A 22 -9.64 17.54 -23.39
N GLY A 23 -9.06 17.36 -22.20
CA GLY A 23 -9.78 17.10 -20.97
C GLY A 23 -10.45 15.73 -20.91
N VAL A 24 -10.23 14.85 -21.90
CA VAL A 24 -10.88 13.54 -21.98
C VAL A 24 -9.98 12.47 -21.40
N GLU A 25 -10.46 11.80 -20.35
CA GLU A 25 -9.79 10.64 -19.74
C GLU A 25 -10.06 9.37 -20.56
N ASN A 26 -9.02 8.77 -21.10
CA ASN A 26 -9.07 7.46 -21.75
C ASN A 26 -8.75 6.31 -20.78
N ASP A 27 -8.88 5.05 -21.22
CA ASP A 27 -8.68 3.89 -20.35
C ASP A 27 -7.22 3.73 -19.89
N ASP A 28 -6.23 4.13 -20.70
CA ASP A 28 -4.82 4.11 -20.28
C ASP A 28 -4.54 5.12 -19.17
N LEU A 29 -5.18 6.28 -19.20
CA LEU A 29 -5.05 7.26 -18.13
C LEU A 29 -5.77 6.81 -16.85
N LYS A 30 -6.93 6.16 -16.95
CA LYS A 30 -7.62 5.56 -15.79
C LYS A 30 -6.73 4.53 -15.11
N GLU A 31 -6.10 3.65 -15.89
CA GLU A 31 -5.18 2.64 -15.36
C GLU A 31 -3.96 3.30 -14.72
N TRP A 32 -3.38 4.33 -15.34
CA TRP A 32 -2.28 5.11 -14.78
C TRP A 32 -2.64 5.74 -13.44
N ARG A 33 -3.83 6.30 -13.31
CA ARG A 33 -4.34 6.91 -12.07
C ARG A 33 -4.52 5.87 -10.97
N GLU A 34 -5.10 4.70 -11.29
CA GLU A 34 -5.22 3.60 -10.32
C GLU A 34 -3.85 3.05 -9.94
N LEU A 35 -2.94 2.84 -10.88
CA LEU A 35 -1.58 2.39 -10.61
C LEU A 35 -0.90 3.32 -9.60
N ASN A 36 -0.97 4.63 -9.80
CA ASN A 36 -0.38 5.57 -8.86
C ASN A 36 -1.07 5.54 -7.50
N ALA A 37 -2.42 5.51 -7.43
CA ALA A 37 -3.14 5.40 -6.17
C ALA A 37 -2.70 4.15 -5.38
N ARG A 38 -2.60 2.97 -6.03
CA ARG A 38 -2.12 1.74 -5.41
C ARG A 38 -0.64 1.82 -4.98
N TRP A 39 0.21 2.48 -5.77
CA TRP A 39 1.59 2.73 -5.39
C TRP A 39 1.73 3.66 -4.16
N TYR A 40 0.90 4.70 -4.07
CA TYR A 40 0.86 5.59 -2.91
C TYR A 40 0.35 4.87 -1.66
N GLN A 41 -0.66 4.00 -1.81
CA GLN A 41 -1.13 3.11 -0.73
C GLN A 41 0.04 2.25 -0.20
N PHE A 42 0.73 1.53 -1.08
CA PHE A 42 1.89 0.72 -0.70
C PHE A 42 3.02 1.58 -0.13
N GLY A 43 3.37 2.68 -0.78
CA GLY A 43 4.46 3.57 -0.39
C GLY A 43 4.31 4.14 1.02
N THR A 44 3.07 4.35 1.48
CA THR A 44 2.78 4.82 2.84
C THR A 44 3.39 3.91 3.91
N PHE A 45 3.53 2.62 3.62
CA PHE A 45 4.07 1.61 4.53
C PHE A 45 5.45 1.10 4.08
N THR A 46 6.29 1.99 3.61
CA THR A 46 7.68 1.73 3.28
C THR A 46 8.60 2.72 4.00
N PRO A 47 9.88 2.39 4.27
CA PRO A 47 10.81 3.32 4.91
C PRO A 47 11.00 4.61 4.10
N LEU A 48 11.15 4.49 2.78
CA LEU A 48 11.30 5.61 1.85
C LEU A 48 10.00 5.86 1.08
N TYR A 49 9.40 7.00 1.29
CA TYR A 49 8.18 7.46 0.63
C TYR A 49 8.51 8.58 -0.35
N ARG A 50 8.61 8.25 -1.64
CA ARG A 50 9.03 9.19 -2.68
C ARG A 50 8.35 8.88 -4.00
N ALA A 51 7.70 9.88 -4.60
CA ALA A 51 7.28 9.84 -5.99
C ALA A 51 8.47 10.26 -6.87
N HIS A 52 8.83 9.47 -7.87
CA HIS A 52 9.93 9.75 -8.79
C HIS A 52 9.83 8.94 -10.06
N GLY A 53 10.20 9.53 -11.18
CA GLY A 53 10.27 8.84 -12.46
C GLY A 53 10.14 9.78 -13.66
N GLN A 54 10.10 9.17 -14.86
CA GLN A 54 9.89 9.87 -16.11
C GLN A 54 8.41 10.31 -16.24
N PHE A 55 8.13 11.22 -17.21
CA PHE A 55 6.76 11.59 -17.55
C PHE A 55 5.86 10.36 -17.82
N PRO A 56 4.59 10.33 -17.34
CA PRO A 56 3.83 11.41 -16.70
C PRO A 56 4.30 11.74 -15.30
N LEU A 57 4.07 12.99 -14.86
CA LEU A 57 4.42 13.47 -13.53
C LEU A 57 3.61 12.75 -12.44
N ARG A 58 4.20 12.59 -11.25
CA ARG A 58 3.64 11.74 -10.18
C ARG A 58 3.23 12.51 -8.94
N GLU A 59 3.34 13.83 -8.96
CA GLU A 59 2.77 14.66 -7.90
C GLU A 59 1.24 14.56 -7.95
N ILE A 60 0.63 14.52 -6.78
CA ILE A 60 -0.81 14.29 -6.62
C ILE A 60 -1.67 15.16 -7.57
N TYR A 61 -1.33 16.44 -7.68
CA TYR A 61 -2.04 17.40 -8.53
C TYR A 61 -1.79 17.23 -10.04
N ASN A 62 -0.78 16.44 -10.42
CA ASN A 62 -0.52 16.07 -11.81
C ASN A 62 -1.16 14.73 -12.18
N ILE A 63 -1.42 13.86 -11.20
CA ILE A 63 -2.04 12.54 -11.43
C ILE A 63 -3.52 12.71 -11.77
N ALA A 64 -4.22 13.54 -11.01
CA ALA A 64 -5.67 13.73 -11.19
C ALA A 64 -6.14 15.06 -10.60
N PRO A 65 -7.29 15.61 -11.05
CA PRO A 65 -7.94 16.75 -10.42
C PRO A 65 -8.40 16.42 -9.00
N GLU A 66 -8.60 17.47 -8.17
CA GLU A 66 -8.89 17.33 -6.75
C GLU A 66 -10.16 16.53 -6.42
N ASP A 67 -11.18 16.59 -7.27
CA ASP A 67 -12.44 15.88 -7.14
C ASP A 67 -12.37 14.40 -7.61
N HIS A 68 -11.26 14.01 -8.23
CA HIS A 68 -11.08 12.66 -8.74
C HIS A 68 -10.76 11.66 -7.62
N PRO A 69 -11.32 10.42 -7.64
CA PRO A 69 -11.06 9.40 -6.61
C PRO A 69 -9.57 9.09 -6.40
N ALA A 70 -8.75 9.11 -7.46
CA ALA A 70 -7.30 8.89 -7.34
C ALA A 70 -6.63 9.98 -6.50
N TYR A 71 -6.98 11.26 -6.72
CA TYR A 71 -6.45 12.36 -5.90
C TYR A 71 -6.85 12.18 -4.43
N GLN A 72 -8.12 11.94 -4.16
CA GLN A 72 -8.63 11.78 -2.80
C GLN A 72 -7.99 10.59 -2.07
N THR A 73 -7.80 9.48 -2.78
CA THR A 73 -7.09 8.31 -2.26
C THR A 73 -5.64 8.65 -1.90
N ILE A 74 -4.90 9.28 -2.81
CA ILE A 74 -3.50 9.66 -2.59
C ILE A 74 -3.40 10.66 -1.44
N LEU A 75 -4.29 11.66 -1.37
CA LEU A 75 -4.33 12.64 -0.29
C LEU A 75 -4.53 11.95 1.07
N TYR A 76 -5.48 11.01 1.16
CA TYR A 76 -5.72 10.25 2.38
C TYR A 76 -4.46 9.51 2.85
N TYR A 77 -3.77 8.81 1.94
CA TYR A 77 -2.56 8.04 2.29
C TYR A 77 -1.36 8.94 2.60
N ASN A 78 -1.24 10.09 1.96
CA ASN A 78 -0.27 11.12 2.34
C ASN A 78 -0.51 11.60 3.78
N GLN A 79 -1.75 11.93 4.13
CA GLN A 79 -2.12 12.34 5.48
C GLN A 79 -1.92 11.21 6.49
N LEU A 80 -2.26 9.97 6.14
CA LEU A 80 -2.02 8.80 6.97
C LEU A 80 -0.52 8.61 7.24
N ARG A 81 0.33 8.78 6.24
CA ARG A 81 1.80 8.73 6.39
C ARG A 81 2.29 9.72 7.45
N TYR A 82 1.78 10.95 7.43
CA TYR A 82 2.14 11.96 8.44
C TYR A 82 1.63 11.59 9.83
N ARG A 83 0.44 11.02 9.96
CA ARG A 83 -0.07 10.52 11.26
C ARG A 83 0.76 9.36 11.80
N LEU A 84 1.30 8.52 10.92
CA LEU A 84 2.18 7.41 11.29
C LEU A 84 3.62 7.85 11.60
N MET A 85 3.96 9.12 11.49
CA MET A 85 5.34 9.59 11.67
C MET A 85 5.94 9.20 13.04
N PRO A 86 5.22 9.31 14.18
CA PRO A 86 5.75 8.86 15.47
C PRO A 86 6.07 7.36 15.48
N TYR A 87 5.19 6.54 14.90
CA TYR A 87 5.42 5.10 14.77
C TYR A 87 6.63 4.80 13.90
N ILE A 88 6.73 5.44 12.73
CA ILE A 88 7.85 5.26 11.80
C ILE A 88 9.17 5.71 12.43
N TYR A 89 9.17 6.82 13.15
CA TYR A 89 10.34 7.32 13.86
C TYR A 89 10.79 6.33 14.96
N SER A 90 9.84 5.74 15.69
CA SER A 90 10.12 4.70 16.68
C SER A 90 10.73 3.45 16.03
N LEU A 91 10.24 3.06 14.85
CA LEU A 91 10.82 1.95 14.09
C LEU A 91 12.24 2.27 13.59
N ALA A 92 12.49 3.52 13.17
CA ALA A 92 13.83 3.96 12.82
C ALA A 92 14.78 3.91 14.02
N GLY A 93 14.31 4.31 15.21
CA GLY A 93 15.04 4.13 16.46
C GLY A 93 15.36 2.67 16.75
N LYS A 94 14.39 1.77 16.60
CA LYS A 94 14.62 0.32 16.72
C LYS A 94 15.64 -0.20 15.71
N THR A 95 15.62 0.31 14.48
CA THR A 95 16.63 -0.06 13.47
C THR A 95 18.03 0.34 13.92
N TYR A 96 18.18 1.53 14.53
CA TYR A 96 19.47 2.04 14.97
C TYR A 96 19.98 1.33 16.24
N PHE A 97 19.12 1.11 17.24
CA PHE A 97 19.53 0.59 18.53
C PHE A 97 19.48 -0.94 18.63
N ASP A 98 18.58 -1.60 17.89
CA ASP A 98 18.23 -3.01 18.06
C ASP A 98 18.43 -3.83 16.76
N ASP A 99 19.05 -3.25 15.71
CA ASP A 99 19.23 -3.86 14.39
C ASP A 99 17.89 -4.35 13.77
N TYR A 100 16.78 -3.68 14.10
CA TYR A 100 15.46 -4.05 13.63
C TYR A 100 15.26 -3.72 12.14
N THR A 101 14.44 -4.53 11.47
CA THR A 101 14.06 -4.30 10.06
C THR A 101 12.61 -3.78 9.99
N ILE A 102 12.40 -2.60 9.40
CA ILE A 102 11.07 -1.94 9.37
C ILE A 102 10.06 -2.72 8.53
N MET A 103 10.44 -3.13 7.30
CA MET A 103 9.62 -3.99 6.44
C MET A 103 10.12 -5.42 6.58
N ARG A 104 9.24 -6.32 6.98
CA ARG A 104 9.59 -7.70 7.32
C ARG A 104 8.70 -8.67 6.57
N PRO A 105 9.24 -9.59 5.76
CA PRO A 105 8.44 -10.70 5.27
C PRO A 105 7.85 -11.49 6.43
N LEU A 106 6.64 -12.02 6.25
CA LEU A 106 5.90 -12.69 7.34
C LEU A 106 6.70 -13.82 8.00
N VAL A 107 7.58 -14.48 7.27
CA VAL A 107 8.42 -15.57 7.77
C VAL A 107 9.38 -15.12 8.88
N MET A 108 9.75 -13.85 8.96
CA MET A 108 10.63 -13.36 10.02
C MET A 108 9.93 -13.30 11.39
N ASP A 109 8.64 -13.04 11.40
CA ASP A 109 7.87 -12.86 12.65
C ASP A 109 7.00 -14.09 12.98
N TYR A 110 6.69 -14.93 11.97
CA TYR A 110 5.81 -16.11 12.08
C TYR A 110 6.49 -17.38 11.55
N ALA A 111 7.78 -17.57 11.85
CA ALA A 111 8.61 -18.66 11.30
C ALA A 111 8.07 -20.08 11.57
N SER A 112 7.31 -20.28 12.66
CA SER A 112 6.67 -21.55 12.98
C SER A 112 5.45 -21.87 12.10
N ASP A 113 4.92 -20.88 11.37
CA ASP A 113 3.80 -21.08 10.46
C ASP A 113 4.31 -21.33 9.03
N LEU A 114 4.36 -22.59 8.62
CA LEU A 114 4.88 -22.97 7.30
C LEU A 114 4.15 -22.30 6.13
N ALA A 115 2.90 -21.88 6.31
CA ALA A 115 2.13 -21.23 5.25
C ALA A 115 2.63 -19.82 4.88
N VAL A 116 3.45 -19.19 5.74
CA VAL A 116 4.03 -17.87 5.45
C VAL A 116 5.39 -17.93 4.75
N ARG A 117 6.01 -19.14 4.63
CA ARG A 117 7.36 -19.30 4.10
C ARG A 117 7.54 -18.64 2.73
N ASP A 118 6.60 -18.89 1.84
CA ASP A 118 6.64 -18.44 0.45
C ASP A 118 5.62 -17.30 0.16
N ASN A 119 5.10 -16.67 1.22
CA ASN A 119 4.17 -15.54 1.06
C ASN A 119 4.96 -14.29 0.67
N SER A 120 4.90 -13.92 -0.61
CA SER A 120 5.56 -12.76 -1.20
C SER A 120 4.64 -11.55 -1.38
N THR A 121 3.37 -11.64 -0.97
CA THR A 121 2.33 -10.64 -1.27
C THR A 121 1.86 -9.87 -0.05
N GLN A 122 2.42 -10.17 1.12
CA GLN A 122 2.10 -9.54 2.40
C GLN A 122 3.39 -9.36 3.22
N TYR A 123 3.41 -8.37 4.08
CA TYR A 123 4.55 -8.12 4.97
C TYR A 123 4.11 -7.40 6.24
N MET A 124 4.96 -7.45 7.27
CA MET A 124 4.81 -6.63 8.47
C MET A 124 5.51 -5.29 8.26
N PHE A 125 4.84 -4.21 8.61
CA PHE A 125 5.42 -2.88 8.75
C PHE A 125 5.56 -2.57 10.24
N GLY A 126 6.74 -2.82 10.78
CA GLY A 126 6.96 -2.92 12.21
C GLY A 126 6.18 -4.10 12.83
N PRO A 127 6.07 -4.17 14.15
CA PRO A 127 5.42 -5.29 14.85
C PRO A 127 3.88 -5.22 14.82
N SER A 128 3.30 -4.06 14.49
CA SER A 128 1.88 -3.80 14.75
C SER A 128 1.00 -3.71 13.50
N MET A 129 1.57 -3.76 12.30
CA MET A 129 0.78 -3.66 11.07
C MET A 129 1.18 -4.72 10.04
N MET A 130 0.24 -5.54 9.61
CA MET A 130 0.37 -6.39 8.44
C MET A 130 -0.24 -5.68 7.24
N ILE A 131 0.53 -5.55 6.19
CA ILE A 131 0.19 -4.84 4.96
C ILE A 131 -0.06 -5.86 3.85
N ALA A 132 -1.17 -5.69 3.15
CA ALA A 132 -1.56 -6.54 2.03
C ALA A 132 -1.81 -5.69 0.76
N PRO A 133 -0.75 -5.32 0.01
CA PRO A 133 -0.86 -4.44 -1.16
C PRO A 133 -1.75 -5.01 -2.25
N VAL A 134 -2.47 -4.14 -2.95
CA VAL A 134 -3.26 -4.48 -4.14
C VAL A 134 -2.44 -4.12 -5.37
N TYR A 135 -2.15 -5.11 -6.21
CA TYR A 135 -1.28 -4.97 -7.38
C TYR A 135 -1.93 -5.43 -8.70
N THR A 136 -3.23 -5.71 -8.64
CA THR A 136 -4.01 -6.09 -9.83
C THR A 136 -4.95 -4.94 -10.19
N TYR A 137 -4.91 -4.49 -11.44
CA TYR A 137 -5.77 -3.44 -11.95
C TYR A 137 -7.25 -3.80 -11.81
N LYS A 138 -8.06 -2.86 -11.35
CA LYS A 138 -9.51 -3.02 -11.07
C LYS A 138 -9.85 -4.06 -10.00
N ALA A 139 -8.89 -4.55 -9.23
CA ALA A 139 -9.22 -5.44 -8.12
C ALA A 139 -10.02 -4.68 -7.04
N THR A 140 -11.11 -5.28 -6.60
CA THR A 140 -11.97 -4.79 -5.50
C THR A 140 -11.90 -5.66 -4.26
N SER A 141 -11.17 -6.77 -4.36
CA SER A 141 -10.86 -7.70 -3.26
C SER A 141 -9.53 -8.38 -3.49
N ARG A 142 -9.01 -9.03 -2.46
CA ARG A 142 -7.84 -9.91 -2.58
C ARG A 142 -7.82 -10.98 -1.50
N GLU A 143 -7.20 -12.13 -1.79
CA GLU A 143 -6.91 -13.14 -0.78
C GLU A 143 -5.81 -12.63 0.17
N VAL A 144 -6.05 -12.76 1.48
CA VAL A 144 -5.11 -12.49 2.56
C VAL A 144 -4.95 -13.73 3.41
N TYR A 145 -3.70 -14.13 3.67
CA TYR A 145 -3.39 -15.12 4.68
C TYR A 145 -3.18 -14.43 6.03
N PHE A 146 -3.85 -14.90 7.05
CA PHE A 146 -3.70 -14.45 8.44
C PHE A 146 -2.80 -15.42 9.19
N PRO A 147 -1.54 -15.05 9.54
CA PRO A 147 -0.62 -15.93 10.25
C PRO A 147 -1.19 -16.48 11.55
N LYS A 148 -0.78 -17.73 11.91
CA LYS A 148 -1.15 -18.40 13.15
C LYS A 148 -0.56 -17.70 14.38
N GLY A 149 -1.13 -18.00 15.56
CA GLY A 149 -0.61 -17.54 16.84
C GLY A 149 -1.26 -16.27 17.38
N THR A 150 -2.00 -15.55 16.55
CA THR A 150 -2.75 -14.35 16.96
C THR A 150 -4.02 -14.21 16.13
N ASP A 151 -4.95 -13.38 16.61
CA ASP A 151 -6.06 -12.87 15.82
C ASP A 151 -5.67 -11.54 15.20
N TRP A 152 -6.34 -11.17 14.13
CA TRP A 152 -6.05 -9.98 13.33
C TRP A 152 -7.27 -9.07 13.27
N TYR A 153 -7.06 -7.79 13.24
CA TYR A 153 -8.12 -6.79 13.18
C TYR A 153 -7.89 -5.86 11.99
N ASP A 154 -8.89 -5.74 11.14
CA ASP A 154 -8.90 -4.74 10.07
C ASP A 154 -8.84 -3.34 10.66
N LEU A 155 -7.88 -2.52 10.24
CA LEU A 155 -7.66 -1.19 10.83
C LEU A 155 -8.73 -0.16 10.46
N TYR A 156 -9.51 -0.41 9.42
CA TYR A 156 -10.60 0.51 9.03
C TYR A 156 -11.92 0.19 9.72
N THR A 157 -12.21 -1.10 9.90
CA THR A 157 -13.53 -1.57 10.33
C THR A 157 -13.54 -2.18 11.72
N GLY A 158 -12.38 -2.55 12.26
CA GLY A 158 -12.25 -3.32 13.48
C GLY A 158 -12.70 -4.80 13.34
N LYS A 159 -13.03 -5.26 12.13
CA LYS A 159 -13.44 -6.65 11.90
C LYS A 159 -12.31 -7.60 12.28
N ARG A 160 -12.65 -8.60 13.09
CA ARG A 160 -11.72 -9.65 13.54
C ARG A 160 -11.60 -10.76 12.51
N TYR A 161 -10.39 -11.21 12.29
CA TYR A 161 -10.03 -12.39 11.51
C TYR A 161 -9.21 -13.35 12.37
N LYS A 162 -9.57 -14.64 12.38
CA LYS A 162 -8.83 -15.65 13.11
C LYS A 162 -7.52 -15.97 12.38
N GLY A 163 -6.43 -16.16 13.12
CA GLY A 163 -5.16 -16.63 12.53
C GLY A 163 -5.22 -18.06 12.01
N GLY A 164 -4.29 -18.39 11.10
CA GLY A 164 -4.15 -19.70 10.49
C GLY A 164 -5.07 -19.98 9.30
N GLN A 165 -5.58 -18.94 8.63
CA GLN A 165 -6.50 -19.10 7.50
C GLN A 165 -6.27 -18.07 6.41
N LYS A 166 -6.71 -18.40 5.20
CA LYS A 166 -6.86 -17.46 4.09
C LYS A 166 -8.29 -16.96 4.03
N GLN A 167 -8.45 -15.70 3.72
CA GLN A 167 -9.77 -15.11 3.46
C GLN A 167 -9.70 -14.09 2.33
N GLU A 168 -10.76 -14.05 1.54
CA GLU A 168 -11.00 -12.95 0.62
C GLU A 168 -11.42 -11.73 1.44
N VAL A 169 -10.73 -10.61 1.23
CA VAL A 169 -11.02 -9.35 1.91
C VAL A 169 -11.31 -8.26 0.88
N GLU A 170 -12.21 -7.36 1.23
CA GLU A 170 -12.51 -6.20 0.40
C GLU A 170 -11.27 -5.30 0.27
N ALA A 171 -11.02 -4.86 -0.94
CA ALA A 171 -9.93 -3.95 -1.29
C ALA A 171 -10.42 -2.92 -2.32
N PRO A 172 -11.43 -2.11 -1.98
CA PRO A 172 -11.93 -1.10 -2.89
C PRO A 172 -10.82 -0.14 -3.30
N PHE A 173 -11.06 0.64 -4.34
CA PHE A 173 -10.03 1.53 -4.93
C PHE A 173 -9.36 2.42 -3.87
N GLU A 174 -10.14 2.96 -2.94
CA GLU A 174 -9.68 3.89 -1.91
C GLU A 174 -9.02 3.22 -0.70
N ARG A 175 -9.02 1.88 -0.61
CA ARG A 175 -8.46 1.17 0.55
C ARG A 175 -7.55 0.01 0.17
N MET A 176 -6.39 -0.03 0.79
CA MET A 176 -5.51 -1.19 0.82
C MET A 176 -5.73 -1.94 2.14
N PRO A 177 -5.93 -3.28 2.13
CA PRO A 177 -6.11 -4.04 3.37
C PRO A 177 -4.91 -3.92 4.31
N ILE A 178 -5.19 -3.54 5.57
CA ILE A 178 -4.21 -3.35 6.64
C ILE A 178 -4.79 -3.96 7.91
N PHE A 179 -3.99 -4.76 8.59
CA PHE A 179 -4.42 -5.49 9.78
C PHE A 179 -3.45 -5.29 10.94
N ALA A 180 -3.99 -5.18 12.15
CA ALA A 180 -3.21 -5.23 13.38
C ALA A 180 -3.34 -6.61 14.03
N PRO A 181 -2.24 -7.20 14.56
CA PRO A 181 -2.34 -8.37 15.40
C PRO A 181 -2.98 -8.03 16.77
N SER A 182 -3.63 -8.99 17.41
CA SER A 182 -4.13 -8.83 18.77
C SER A 182 -3.01 -8.40 19.72
N GLY A 183 -3.24 -7.34 20.50
CA GLY A 183 -2.22 -6.76 21.40
C GLY A 183 -1.21 -5.83 20.69
N GLY A 184 -1.33 -5.61 19.40
CA GLY A 184 -0.52 -4.60 18.69
C GLY A 184 -0.84 -3.18 19.16
N ILE A 185 0.22 -2.37 19.37
CA ILE A 185 0.10 -0.94 19.72
C ILE A 185 0.62 -0.12 18.54
N LEU A 186 -0.15 0.87 18.15
CA LEU A 186 0.18 1.82 17.06
C LEU A 186 0.51 3.19 17.61
#